data_2f2a78238f00f1d8f94f52e71bf1c9fe
#
_entry.id   2f2a78238f00f1d8f94f52e71bf1c9fe
#
_cell.length_a   1.000
_cell.length_b   1.000
_cell.length_c   1.000
_cell.angle_alpha   90.00
_cell.angle_beta   90.00
_cell.angle_gamma   90.00
#
_symmetry.space_group_name_H-M   'P 1'
#
loop_
_entity.id
_entity.type
_entity.pdbx_description
1 polymer ?
#
loop_
_entity_poly.entity_id
_entity_poly.type
_entity_poly.pdbx_seq_one_letter_code
_entity_poly.pdbx_strand_id
1 'polypeptide(L)'
;SIEGLGPVGRGVFPAAWWAGAETHQLREELVAMPAGGTVVLSVPFGPYRCPPGPYERASLIADYLKKHKRGSKLIVLDSNEKIISKGKLFKEAWDEFYSDVIDYRTDSAVVKVDPSTRTISTNFDDIRADVGNVIPVQRASDTVDLAGLRPEGRRWCPVDPWTYESTVHRNIHVVGDATDATTVGKVPKSGFIANSMGKVCASAVVALINGVDT
;
A
#
# COMPACT_ATOMS: atom_id res chain seq x y z
N SER A 1 5.60 12.64 -3.48
CA SER A 1 4.79 12.95 -2.26
C SER A 1 3.44 13.49 -2.68
N ILE A 2 2.40 13.23 -1.89
CA ILE A 2 1.07 13.81 -2.09
C ILE A 2 1.05 15.17 -1.39
N GLU A 3 0.74 16.25 -2.12
CA GLU A 3 0.64 17.60 -1.54
C GLU A 3 -0.47 17.63 -0.49
N GLY A 4 -0.24 18.31 0.64
CA GLY A 4 -1.21 18.41 1.73
C GLY A 4 -1.34 17.19 2.65
N LEU A 5 -0.74 16.03 2.32
CA LEU A 5 -0.81 14.79 3.12
C LEU A 5 0.22 14.76 4.27
N GLY A 6 0.57 15.90 4.84
CA GLY A 6 1.34 15.99 6.08
C GLY A 6 0.51 15.56 7.32
N PRO A 7 0.99 15.87 8.55
CA PRO A 7 0.29 15.47 9.78
C PRO A 7 -1.19 15.87 9.81
N VAL A 8 -1.51 17.09 9.38
CA VAL A 8 -2.90 17.60 9.32
C VAL A 8 -3.71 16.81 8.28
N GLY A 9 -3.14 16.60 7.09
CA GLY A 9 -3.81 15.82 6.03
C GLY A 9 -4.10 14.38 6.45
N ARG A 10 -3.16 13.74 7.14
CA ARG A 10 -3.34 12.38 7.68
C ARG A 10 -4.36 12.31 8.83
N GLY A 11 -4.52 13.39 9.56
CA GLY A 11 -5.60 13.52 10.55
C GLY A 11 -7.01 13.53 9.95
N VAL A 12 -7.14 13.82 8.64
CA VAL A 12 -8.42 13.82 7.90
C VAL A 12 -8.51 12.67 6.90
N PHE A 13 -7.38 12.26 6.35
CA PHE A 13 -7.26 11.20 5.33
C PHE A 13 -6.23 10.15 5.79
N PRO A 14 -6.58 9.30 6.77
CA PRO A 14 -5.66 8.30 7.28
C PRO A 14 -5.23 7.32 6.19
N ALA A 15 -3.95 6.96 6.19
CA ALA A 15 -3.47 5.86 5.35
C ALA A 15 -3.99 4.51 5.87
N ALA A 16 -4.05 4.37 7.19
CA ALA A 16 -4.50 3.16 7.89
C ALA A 16 -3.82 1.88 7.36
N TRP A 17 -2.55 2.01 6.93
CA TRP A 17 -1.78 0.92 6.33
C TRP A 17 -0.83 0.24 7.34
N TRP A 18 -0.70 0.81 8.51
CA TRP A 18 -0.05 0.23 9.69
C TRP A 18 -1.08 0.02 10.78
N ALA A 19 -0.90 -1.03 11.58
CA ALA A 19 -1.73 -1.25 12.76
C ALA A 19 -1.54 -0.07 13.74
N GLY A 20 -2.63 0.45 14.26
CA GLY A 20 -2.60 1.57 15.20
C GLY A 20 -3.77 2.54 15.04
N ALA A 21 -3.58 3.76 15.50
CA ALA A 21 -4.64 4.78 15.62
C ALA A 21 -5.38 5.07 14.31
N GLU A 22 -4.65 5.13 13.17
CA GLU A 22 -5.27 5.41 11.87
C GLU A 22 -6.30 4.35 11.44
N THR A 23 -6.12 3.07 11.85
CA THR A 23 -7.09 2.01 11.53
C THR A 23 -8.38 2.17 12.33
N HIS A 24 -8.28 2.61 13.57
CA HIS A 24 -9.44 2.96 14.40
C HIS A 24 -10.15 4.18 13.84
N GLN A 25 -9.39 5.24 13.51
CA GLN A 25 -9.93 6.46 12.92
C GLN A 25 -10.73 6.14 11.64
N LEU A 26 -10.16 5.41 10.69
CA LEU A 26 -10.86 5.05 9.46
C LEU A 26 -12.16 4.30 9.74
N ARG A 27 -12.16 3.37 10.70
CA ARG A 27 -13.35 2.65 11.11
C ARG A 27 -14.39 3.59 11.71
N GLU A 28 -14.00 4.47 12.61
CA GLU A 28 -14.90 5.43 13.26
C GLU A 28 -15.53 6.38 12.25
N GLU A 29 -14.74 6.89 11.28
CA GLU A 29 -15.25 7.75 10.22
C GLU A 29 -16.27 7.02 9.33
N LEU A 30 -16.00 5.76 8.95
CA LEU A 30 -16.95 4.93 8.19
C LEU A 30 -18.25 4.69 8.98
N VAL A 31 -18.16 4.47 10.28
CA VAL A 31 -19.34 4.28 11.14
C VAL A 31 -20.12 5.58 11.29
N ALA A 32 -19.45 6.71 11.46
CA ALA A 32 -20.08 8.03 11.64
C ALA A 32 -20.66 8.61 10.35
N MET A 33 -20.14 8.23 9.17
CA MET A 33 -20.60 8.72 7.88
C MET A 33 -22.11 8.46 7.69
N PRO A 34 -22.90 9.45 7.26
CA PRO A 34 -24.31 9.21 6.94
C PRO A 34 -24.49 8.29 5.73
N ALA A 35 -25.67 7.69 5.59
CA ALA A 35 -26.05 6.99 4.37
C ALA A 35 -26.05 7.95 3.17
N GLY A 36 -25.68 7.47 1.99
CA GLY A 36 -25.51 8.29 0.78
C GLY A 36 -24.16 9.00 0.69
N GLY A 37 -23.25 8.82 1.66
CA GLY A 37 -21.94 9.43 1.65
C GLY A 37 -20.97 8.79 0.66
N THR A 38 -19.86 9.51 0.38
CA THR A 38 -18.80 9.10 -0.54
C THR A 38 -17.54 8.72 0.21
N VAL A 39 -17.08 7.48 0.02
CA VAL A 39 -15.78 7.00 0.50
C VAL A 39 -14.79 7.03 -0.66
N VAL A 40 -13.57 7.54 -0.43
CA VAL A 40 -12.49 7.50 -1.41
C VAL A 40 -11.34 6.67 -0.84
N LEU A 41 -10.91 5.65 -1.58
CA LEU A 41 -9.73 4.83 -1.27
C LEU A 41 -8.69 5.01 -2.36
N SER A 42 -7.46 5.42 -2.01
CA SER A 42 -6.36 5.43 -2.95
C SER A 42 -5.53 4.14 -2.90
N VAL A 43 -5.14 3.66 -4.07
CA VAL A 43 -4.19 2.56 -4.24
C VAL A 43 -2.88 3.15 -4.74
N PRO A 44 -1.76 3.01 -4.00
CA PRO A 44 -0.51 3.62 -4.37
C PRO A 44 0.14 2.94 -5.58
N PHE A 45 1.07 3.65 -6.23
CA PHE A 45 1.88 3.07 -7.30
C PHE A 45 2.76 1.92 -6.78
N GLY A 46 2.73 0.80 -7.48
CA GLY A 46 3.51 -0.40 -7.12
C GLY A 46 5.04 -0.22 -7.19
N PRO A 47 5.81 -1.12 -6.60
CA PRO A 47 5.39 -2.14 -5.65
C PRO A 47 5.11 -1.55 -4.27
N TYR A 48 4.20 -2.18 -3.53
CA TYR A 48 3.86 -1.84 -2.13
C TYR A 48 3.57 -3.12 -1.33
N ARG A 49 3.56 -3.00 0.00
CA ARG A 49 3.28 -4.11 0.91
C ARG A 49 1.86 -4.63 0.72
N CYS A 50 1.70 -5.97 0.71
CA CYS A 50 0.43 -6.65 0.57
C CYS A 50 -0.30 -6.25 -0.73
N PRO A 51 0.18 -6.69 -1.92
CA PRO A 51 -0.38 -6.26 -3.19
C PRO A 51 -1.91 -6.40 -3.35
N PRO A 52 -2.60 -7.44 -2.84
CA PRO A 52 -4.06 -7.51 -2.88
C PRO A 52 -4.75 -6.63 -1.84
N GLY A 53 -4.05 -6.15 -0.81
CA GLY A 53 -4.63 -5.52 0.38
C GLY A 53 -5.54 -4.32 0.12
N PRO A 54 -5.20 -3.35 -0.76
CA PRO A 54 -6.09 -2.23 -1.06
C PRO A 54 -7.41 -2.70 -1.71
N TYR A 55 -7.35 -3.72 -2.56
CA TYR A 55 -8.53 -4.27 -3.25
C TYR A 55 -9.41 -5.11 -2.31
N GLU A 56 -8.78 -5.85 -1.39
CA GLU A 56 -9.49 -6.52 -0.28
C GLU A 56 -10.19 -5.50 0.61
N ARG A 57 -9.51 -4.40 0.96
CA ARG A 57 -10.11 -3.30 1.73
C ARG A 57 -11.29 -2.67 0.98
N ALA A 58 -11.15 -2.44 -0.33
CA ALA A 58 -12.25 -1.94 -1.15
C ALA A 58 -13.47 -2.86 -1.07
N SER A 59 -13.27 -4.17 -1.17
CA SER A 59 -14.34 -5.17 -1.06
C SER A 59 -15.01 -5.13 0.32
N LEU A 60 -14.22 -5.04 1.41
CA LEU A 60 -14.75 -4.97 2.78
C LEU A 60 -15.53 -3.66 3.03
N ILE A 61 -15.03 -2.53 2.53
CA ILE A 61 -15.74 -1.24 2.63
C ILE A 61 -17.05 -1.32 1.83
N ALA A 62 -17.00 -1.84 0.60
CA ALA A 62 -18.22 -1.96 -0.23
C ALA A 62 -19.27 -2.85 0.41
N ASP A 63 -18.88 -3.98 1.01
CA ASP A 63 -19.79 -4.84 1.76
C ASP A 63 -20.42 -4.11 2.95
N TYR A 64 -19.60 -3.37 3.70
CA TYR A 64 -20.09 -2.56 4.81
C TYR A 64 -21.07 -1.48 4.35
N LEU A 65 -20.75 -0.74 3.27
CA LEU A 65 -21.61 0.30 2.72
C LEU A 65 -22.95 -0.28 2.25
N LYS A 66 -22.92 -1.41 1.53
CA LYS A 66 -24.12 -2.08 1.04
C LYS A 66 -25.04 -2.51 2.16
N LYS A 67 -24.49 -2.98 3.28
CA LYS A 67 -25.26 -3.46 4.45
C LYS A 67 -25.73 -2.35 5.36
N HIS A 68 -24.94 -1.30 5.57
CA HIS A 68 -25.14 -0.35 6.66
C HIS A 68 -25.28 1.10 6.22
N LYS A 69 -24.89 1.45 4.98
CA LYS A 69 -24.87 2.84 4.49
C LYS A 69 -25.49 2.94 3.10
N ARG A 70 -26.78 2.63 3.04
CA ARG A 70 -27.52 2.54 1.78
C ARG A 70 -27.37 3.81 0.93
N GLY A 71 -27.11 3.64 -0.37
CA GLY A 71 -26.91 4.73 -1.33
C GLY A 71 -25.51 5.36 -1.32
N SER A 72 -24.61 4.91 -0.42
CA SER A 72 -23.22 5.36 -0.40
C SER A 72 -22.41 4.76 -1.55
N LYS A 73 -21.32 5.46 -1.92
CA LYS A 73 -20.38 5.05 -2.98
C LYS A 73 -18.97 4.90 -2.44
N LEU A 74 -18.22 3.98 -3.04
CA LEU A 74 -16.80 3.84 -2.85
C LEU A 74 -16.09 4.13 -4.18
N ILE A 75 -15.30 5.20 -4.21
CA ILE A 75 -14.43 5.53 -5.34
C ILE A 75 -13.03 4.97 -5.02
N VAL A 76 -12.54 4.08 -5.86
CA VAL A 76 -11.19 3.50 -5.74
C VAL A 76 -10.29 4.13 -6.80
N LEU A 77 -9.36 4.98 -6.34
CA LEU A 77 -8.39 5.68 -7.17
C LEU A 77 -7.11 4.86 -7.24
N ASP A 78 -6.94 4.07 -8.30
CA ASP A 78 -5.76 3.25 -8.49
C ASP A 78 -4.71 3.99 -9.31
N SER A 79 -3.51 4.17 -8.73
CA SER A 79 -2.38 4.78 -9.44
C SER A 79 -1.80 3.88 -10.54
N ASN A 80 -2.27 2.64 -10.67
CA ASN A 80 -1.79 1.66 -11.63
C ASN A 80 -2.78 1.51 -12.79
N GLU A 81 -2.28 1.09 -13.97
CA GLU A 81 -3.11 0.83 -15.17
C GLU A 81 -4.14 -0.27 -14.96
N LYS A 82 -3.94 -1.13 -13.97
CA LYS A 82 -4.82 -2.25 -13.65
C LYS A 82 -4.59 -2.74 -12.23
N ILE A 83 -5.52 -3.51 -11.71
CA ILE A 83 -5.36 -4.26 -10.46
C ILE A 83 -4.10 -5.12 -10.53
N ILE A 84 -3.10 -4.83 -9.68
CA ILE A 84 -1.75 -5.44 -9.75
C ILE A 84 -1.67 -6.84 -9.15
N SER A 85 -2.71 -7.30 -8.46
CA SER A 85 -2.75 -8.63 -7.85
C SER A 85 -4.15 -9.21 -7.91
N LYS A 86 -4.30 -10.41 -8.47
CA LYS A 86 -5.58 -11.14 -8.58
C LYS A 86 -6.69 -10.33 -9.31
N GLY A 87 -6.32 -9.51 -10.29
CA GLY A 87 -7.21 -8.54 -10.92
C GLY A 87 -8.51 -9.12 -11.46
N LYS A 88 -8.44 -10.28 -12.13
CA LYS A 88 -9.63 -10.95 -12.65
C LYS A 88 -10.63 -11.28 -11.52
N LEU A 89 -10.15 -11.86 -10.43
CA LEU A 89 -10.98 -12.26 -9.29
C LEU A 89 -11.68 -11.05 -8.64
N PHE A 90 -10.95 -9.97 -8.38
CA PHE A 90 -11.54 -8.76 -7.79
C PHE A 90 -12.57 -8.13 -8.72
N LYS A 91 -12.23 -8.02 -10.02
CA LYS A 91 -13.14 -7.41 -10.99
C LYS A 91 -14.43 -8.22 -11.12
N GLU A 92 -14.37 -9.53 -11.27
CA GLU A 92 -15.55 -10.40 -11.33
C GLU A 92 -16.42 -10.26 -10.07
N ALA A 93 -15.79 -10.29 -8.88
CA ALA A 93 -16.53 -10.13 -7.62
C ALA A 93 -17.17 -8.74 -7.48
N TRP A 94 -16.48 -7.68 -7.92
CA TRP A 94 -17.03 -6.33 -7.85
C TRP A 94 -18.17 -6.12 -8.86
N ASP A 95 -18.02 -6.64 -10.08
CA ASP A 95 -19.07 -6.57 -11.10
C ASP A 95 -20.32 -7.34 -10.65
N GLU A 96 -20.16 -8.50 -9.98
CA GLU A 96 -21.25 -9.32 -9.49
C GLU A 96 -21.94 -8.77 -8.24
N PHE A 97 -21.14 -8.37 -7.23
CA PHE A 97 -21.67 -8.06 -5.89
C PHE A 97 -21.75 -6.58 -5.55
N TYR A 98 -20.94 -5.71 -6.18
CA TYR A 98 -20.73 -4.32 -5.78
C TYR A 98 -20.72 -3.31 -6.91
N SER A 99 -21.27 -3.66 -8.08
CA SER A 99 -21.34 -2.77 -9.27
C SER A 99 -22.12 -1.49 -9.00
N ASP A 100 -23.03 -1.51 -8.05
CA ASP A 100 -23.81 -0.36 -7.60
C ASP A 100 -23.12 0.49 -6.52
N VAL A 101 -21.98 0.02 -5.97
CA VAL A 101 -21.26 0.67 -4.86
C VAL A 101 -19.86 1.13 -5.28
N ILE A 102 -19.10 0.30 -6.00
CA ILE A 102 -17.70 0.57 -6.36
C ILE A 102 -17.60 1.30 -7.70
N ASP A 103 -16.94 2.45 -7.70
CA ASP A 103 -16.42 3.15 -8.88
C ASP A 103 -14.89 2.99 -8.89
N TYR A 104 -14.38 2.08 -9.71
CA TYR A 104 -12.95 1.79 -9.82
C TYR A 104 -12.33 2.54 -11.00
N ARG A 105 -11.32 3.36 -10.69
CA ARG A 105 -10.64 4.22 -11.65
C ARG A 105 -9.15 3.90 -11.69
N THR A 106 -8.66 3.49 -12.86
CA THR A 106 -7.23 3.27 -13.14
C THR A 106 -6.51 4.57 -13.47
N ASP A 107 -5.19 4.56 -13.45
CA ASP A 107 -4.31 5.69 -13.77
C ASP A 107 -4.65 6.97 -12.98
N SER A 108 -5.30 6.81 -11.83
CA SER A 108 -5.87 7.86 -11.01
C SER A 108 -5.03 8.10 -9.76
N ALA A 109 -3.77 8.49 -9.95
CA ALA A 109 -2.86 8.82 -8.85
C ALA A 109 -3.36 10.05 -8.07
N VAL A 110 -3.45 9.92 -6.75
CA VAL A 110 -3.71 11.07 -5.87
C VAL A 110 -2.45 11.93 -5.81
N VAL A 111 -2.60 13.20 -6.18
CA VAL A 111 -1.50 14.18 -6.23
C VAL A 111 -1.59 15.22 -5.10
N LYS A 112 -2.80 15.50 -4.61
CA LYS A 112 -3.05 16.50 -3.58
C LYS A 112 -4.24 16.11 -2.70
N VAL A 113 -4.21 16.56 -1.44
CA VAL A 113 -5.37 16.54 -0.55
C VAL A 113 -5.55 17.92 0.09
N ASP A 114 -6.80 18.34 0.25
CA ASP A 114 -7.18 19.51 1.04
C ASP A 114 -8.05 19.06 2.23
N PRO A 115 -7.48 19.03 3.44
CA PRO A 115 -8.22 18.65 4.64
C PRO A 115 -9.38 19.58 4.99
N SER A 116 -9.29 20.89 4.61
CA SER A 116 -10.28 21.89 4.98
C SER A 116 -11.60 21.72 4.21
N THR A 117 -11.50 21.29 2.96
CA THR A 117 -12.65 21.03 2.08
C THR A 117 -12.99 19.55 1.95
N ARG A 118 -12.17 18.69 2.57
CA ARG A 118 -12.22 17.22 2.41
C ARG A 118 -12.09 16.79 0.95
N THR A 119 -11.22 17.44 0.19
CA THR A 119 -11.02 17.19 -1.24
C THR A 119 -9.76 16.36 -1.47
N ILE A 120 -9.88 15.35 -2.33
CA ILE A 120 -8.81 14.51 -2.83
C ILE A 120 -8.69 14.76 -4.33
N SER A 121 -7.52 15.22 -4.78
CA SER A 121 -7.24 15.58 -6.17
C SER A 121 -6.38 14.53 -6.86
N THR A 122 -6.78 14.18 -8.06
CA THR A 122 -5.97 13.44 -9.04
C THR A 122 -5.46 14.39 -10.13
N ASN A 123 -4.81 13.87 -11.16
CA ASN A 123 -4.46 14.65 -12.35
C ASN A 123 -5.70 15.02 -13.21
N PHE A 124 -6.86 14.44 -12.92
CA PHE A 124 -8.07 14.55 -13.73
C PHE A 124 -9.23 15.23 -13.00
N ASP A 125 -9.41 14.91 -11.73
CA ASP A 125 -10.60 15.27 -10.96
C ASP A 125 -10.25 15.73 -9.54
N ASP A 126 -11.10 16.61 -9.01
CA ASP A 126 -11.21 16.96 -7.60
C ASP A 126 -12.44 16.26 -7.01
N ILE A 127 -12.23 15.42 -6.01
CA ILE A 127 -13.27 14.57 -5.42
C ILE A 127 -13.44 14.93 -3.94
N ARG A 128 -14.62 15.39 -3.56
CA ARG A 128 -14.96 15.57 -2.15
C ARG A 128 -15.30 14.22 -1.53
N ALA A 129 -14.63 13.88 -0.45
CA ALA A 129 -14.83 12.63 0.27
C ALA A 129 -15.42 12.87 1.66
N ASP A 130 -16.50 12.17 2.00
CA ASP A 130 -16.99 12.14 3.38
C ASP A 130 -16.06 11.30 4.27
N VAL A 131 -15.47 10.24 3.70
CA VAL A 131 -14.39 9.46 4.30
C VAL A 131 -13.30 9.24 3.26
N GLY A 132 -12.05 9.55 3.59
CA GLY A 132 -10.91 9.35 2.70
C GLY A 132 -9.87 8.45 3.33
N ASN A 133 -9.48 7.38 2.63
CA ASN A 133 -8.36 6.52 2.98
C ASN A 133 -7.25 6.70 1.94
N VAL A 134 -6.27 7.53 2.24
CA VAL A 134 -5.20 7.89 1.30
C VAL A 134 -3.91 7.16 1.64
N ILE A 135 -3.62 6.09 0.89
CA ILE A 135 -2.41 5.29 1.06
C ILE A 135 -1.28 5.90 0.23
N PRO A 136 -0.22 6.45 0.83
CA PRO A 136 0.88 7.04 0.09
C PRO A 136 1.76 6.00 -0.58
N VAL A 137 2.57 6.42 -1.56
CA VAL A 137 3.61 5.59 -2.15
C VAL A 137 4.57 5.13 -1.05
N GLN A 138 4.81 3.83 -0.99
CA GLN A 138 5.59 3.20 0.07
C GLN A 138 7.07 3.11 -0.29
N ARG A 139 7.91 3.12 0.73
CA ARG A 139 9.36 2.92 0.68
C ARG A 139 9.84 2.14 1.91
N ALA A 140 11.08 1.73 1.91
CA ALA A 140 11.73 1.18 3.10
C ALA A 140 11.72 2.20 4.25
N SER A 141 11.79 1.73 5.49
CA SER A 141 11.67 2.56 6.69
C SER A 141 12.83 3.55 6.85
N ASP A 142 12.63 4.57 7.69
CA ASP A 142 13.66 5.56 8.01
C ASP A 142 14.90 4.93 8.67
N THR A 143 14.76 3.81 9.37
CA THR A 143 15.89 3.03 9.90
C THR A 143 16.87 2.62 8.80
N VAL A 144 16.36 2.30 7.61
CA VAL A 144 17.16 1.95 6.43
C VAL A 144 17.93 3.17 5.92
N ASP A 145 17.32 4.34 5.94
CA ASP A 145 17.96 5.60 5.55
C ASP A 145 19.07 5.98 6.54
N LEU A 146 18.79 5.87 7.84
CA LEU A 146 19.79 6.10 8.90
C LEU A 146 21.00 5.16 8.80
N ALA A 147 20.78 3.92 8.35
CA ALA A 147 21.83 2.94 8.13
C ALA A 147 22.54 3.06 6.77
N GLY A 148 22.13 4.00 5.92
CA GLY A 148 22.71 4.20 4.58
C GLY A 148 22.48 3.04 3.61
N LEU A 149 21.50 2.19 3.85
CA LEU A 149 21.24 0.96 3.08
C LEU A 149 20.42 1.19 1.81
N ARG A 150 19.83 2.36 1.66
CA ARG A 150 18.99 2.71 0.51
C ARG A 150 19.66 3.85 -0.28
N PRO A 151 20.17 3.58 -1.48
CA PRO A 151 20.73 4.62 -2.34
C PRO A 151 19.70 5.71 -2.67
N GLU A 152 20.21 6.91 -2.90
CA GLU A 152 19.38 8.05 -3.32
C GLU A 152 18.54 7.70 -4.57
N GLY A 153 17.31 8.18 -4.61
CA GLY A 153 16.37 7.92 -5.70
C GLY A 153 15.71 6.54 -5.68
N ARG A 154 16.17 5.61 -4.85
CA ARG A 154 15.54 4.29 -4.71
C ARG A 154 14.53 4.26 -3.58
N ARG A 155 13.47 3.46 -3.72
CA ARG A 155 12.48 3.25 -2.65
C ARG A 155 12.84 2.09 -1.72
N TRP A 156 13.66 1.15 -2.18
CA TRP A 156 13.96 -0.13 -1.52
C TRP A 156 15.46 -0.38 -1.46
N CYS A 157 15.89 -1.26 -0.56
CA CYS A 157 17.29 -1.64 -0.38
C CYS A 157 17.70 -2.67 -1.43
N PRO A 158 18.70 -2.41 -2.26
CA PRO A 158 19.24 -3.40 -3.17
C PRO A 158 19.99 -4.48 -2.38
N VAL A 159 19.70 -5.75 -2.69
CA VAL A 159 20.27 -6.91 -2.03
C VAL A 159 20.70 -7.96 -3.05
N ASP A 160 21.68 -8.76 -2.69
CA ASP A 160 21.95 -10.01 -3.37
C ASP A 160 20.79 -10.98 -3.13
N PRO A 161 20.18 -11.56 -4.17
CA PRO A 161 18.98 -12.39 -4.01
C PRO A 161 19.25 -13.78 -3.39
N TRP A 162 20.49 -14.22 -3.34
CA TRP A 162 20.89 -15.53 -2.81
C TRP A 162 21.19 -15.47 -1.32
N THR A 163 21.71 -14.34 -0.84
CA THR A 163 22.14 -14.16 0.54
C THR A 163 21.31 -13.12 1.30
N TYR A 164 20.59 -12.25 0.57
CA TYR A 164 19.95 -11.04 1.09
C TYR A 164 20.94 -10.06 1.73
N GLU A 165 22.23 -10.20 1.44
CA GLU A 165 23.22 -9.20 1.82
C GLU A 165 22.98 -7.91 1.04
N SER A 166 23.12 -6.78 1.72
CA SER A 166 23.04 -5.47 1.09
C SER A 166 24.18 -5.31 0.07
N THR A 167 23.83 -4.83 -1.12
CA THR A 167 24.87 -4.48 -2.13
C THR A 167 25.56 -3.15 -1.83
N VAL A 168 25.13 -2.43 -0.80
CA VAL A 168 25.70 -1.15 -0.36
C VAL A 168 26.70 -1.35 0.78
N HIS A 169 26.34 -2.16 1.78
CA HIS A 169 27.17 -2.44 2.95
C HIS A 169 27.31 -3.93 3.18
N ARG A 170 28.56 -4.40 3.25
CA ARG A 170 28.88 -5.80 3.53
C ARG A 170 28.48 -6.19 4.94
N ASN A 171 28.18 -7.47 5.12
CA ASN A 171 27.79 -8.09 6.40
C ASN A 171 26.49 -7.52 7.01
N ILE A 172 25.69 -6.83 6.21
CA ILE A 172 24.35 -6.38 6.60
C ILE A 172 23.35 -7.03 5.65
N HIS A 173 22.39 -7.74 6.22
CA HIS A 173 21.34 -8.43 5.45
C HIS A 173 20.00 -7.74 5.64
N VAL A 174 19.25 -7.59 4.56
CA VAL A 174 17.91 -6.98 4.54
C VAL A 174 16.92 -7.98 3.96
N VAL A 175 15.83 -8.23 4.68
CA VAL A 175 14.78 -9.17 4.26
C VAL A 175 13.40 -8.53 4.28
N GLY A 176 12.42 -9.16 3.64
CA GLY A 176 11.04 -8.72 3.63
C GLY A 176 10.79 -7.51 2.73
N ASP A 177 9.80 -6.71 3.11
CA ASP A 177 9.28 -5.65 2.26
C ASP A 177 10.28 -4.52 1.96
N ALA A 178 11.33 -4.37 2.79
CA ALA A 178 12.37 -3.35 2.59
C ALA A 178 13.29 -3.65 1.39
N THR A 179 13.31 -4.88 0.89
CA THR A 179 14.25 -5.32 -0.15
C THR A 179 13.88 -4.90 -1.56
N ASP A 180 14.91 -4.70 -2.39
CA ASP A 180 14.84 -4.68 -3.84
C ASP A 180 15.61 -5.87 -4.39
N ALA A 181 14.92 -6.97 -4.65
CA ALA A 181 15.47 -8.19 -5.22
C ALA A 181 15.03 -8.35 -6.69
N THR A 182 14.95 -7.26 -7.43
CA THR A 182 14.43 -7.23 -8.82
C THR A 182 15.28 -8.01 -9.83
N THR A 183 16.51 -8.35 -9.48
CA THR A 183 17.39 -9.21 -10.31
C THR A 183 16.83 -10.60 -10.57
N VAL A 184 15.95 -11.09 -9.67
CA VAL A 184 15.23 -12.37 -9.85
C VAL A 184 13.78 -12.19 -10.34
N GLY A 185 13.43 -10.99 -10.78
CA GLY A 185 12.10 -10.64 -11.29
C GLY A 185 11.22 -9.93 -10.27
N LYS A 186 9.90 -9.93 -10.53
CA LYS A 186 8.93 -9.25 -9.66
C LYS A 186 8.67 -10.10 -8.41
N VAL A 187 9.23 -9.68 -7.30
CA VAL A 187 9.02 -10.32 -5.99
C VAL A 187 7.92 -9.57 -5.22
N PRO A 188 6.78 -10.22 -4.91
CA PRO A 188 5.71 -9.57 -4.16
C PRO A 188 6.12 -9.24 -2.73
N LYS A 189 5.73 -8.07 -2.23
CA LYS A 189 5.94 -7.68 -0.83
C LYS A 189 4.83 -8.28 0.04
N SER A 190 5.07 -9.51 0.50
CA SER A 190 4.11 -10.28 1.30
C SER A 190 4.79 -11.02 2.45
N GLY A 191 4.02 -11.34 3.50
CA GLY A 191 4.52 -12.08 4.66
C GLY A 191 5.08 -13.46 4.30
N PHE A 192 4.50 -14.15 3.32
CA PHE A 192 5.02 -15.41 2.80
C PHE A 192 6.42 -15.28 2.21
N ILE A 193 6.60 -14.30 1.36
CA ILE A 193 7.91 -14.02 0.74
C ILE A 193 8.90 -13.58 1.80
N ALA A 194 8.52 -12.69 2.71
CA ALA A 194 9.38 -12.25 3.81
C ALA A 194 9.88 -13.43 4.68
N ASN A 195 9.00 -14.38 4.99
CA ASN A 195 9.38 -15.60 5.71
C ASN A 195 10.36 -16.47 4.92
N SER A 196 10.15 -16.62 3.61
CA SER A 196 11.07 -17.36 2.74
C SER A 196 12.43 -16.68 2.64
N MET A 197 12.45 -15.36 2.47
CA MET A 197 13.68 -14.54 2.49
C MET A 197 14.44 -14.72 3.80
N GLY A 198 13.76 -14.70 4.94
CA GLY A 198 14.38 -14.92 6.25
C GLY A 198 15.06 -16.29 6.38
N LYS A 199 14.47 -17.34 5.82
CA LYS A 199 15.07 -18.70 5.81
C LYS A 199 16.32 -18.76 4.94
N VAL A 200 16.26 -18.21 3.73
CA VAL A 200 17.42 -18.16 2.82
C VAL A 200 18.54 -17.33 3.44
N CYS A 201 18.23 -16.15 3.95
CA CYS A 201 19.17 -15.28 4.63
C CYS A 201 19.86 -15.99 5.81
N ALA A 202 19.09 -16.67 6.66
CA ALA A 202 19.64 -17.40 7.81
C ALA A 202 20.61 -18.52 7.37
N SER A 203 20.28 -19.26 6.32
CA SER A 203 21.17 -20.29 5.75
C SER A 203 22.47 -19.68 5.21
N ALA A 204 22.37 -18.55 4.50
CA ALA A 204 23.52 -17.84 3.96
C ALA A 204 24.42 -17.30 5.07
N VAL A 205 23.86 -16.68 6.12
CA VAL A 205 24.62 -16.17 7.27
C VAL A 205 25.36 -17.31 7.98
N VAL A 206 24.71 -18.46 8.19
CA VAL A 206 25.36 -19.64 8.78
C VAL A 206 26.52 -20.14 7.91
N ALA A 207 26.34 -20.21 6.60
CA ALA A 207 27.40 -20.60 5.67
C ALA A 207 28.60 -19.63 5.74
N LEU A 208 28.33 -18.32 5.67
CA LEU A 208 29.35 -17.28 5.77
C LEU A 208 30.15 -17.34 7.07
N ILE A 209 29.49 -17.55 8.22
CA ILE A 209 30.16 -17.67 9.53
C ILE A 209 31.06 -18.90 9.57
N ASN A 210 30.73 -19.98 8.86
CA ASN A 210 31.51 -21.20 8.77
C ASN A 210 32.53 -21.21 7.63
N GLY A 211 32.72 -20.09 6.92
CA GLY A 211 33.67 -19.94 5.82
C GLY A 211 33.29 -20.77 4.59
N VAL A 212 31.99 -21.04 4.40
CA VAL A 212 31.45 -21.70 3.23
C VAL A 212 30.95 -20.65 2.25
N ASP A 213 31.36 -20.76 0.98
CA ASP A 213 30.85 -19.89 -0.09
C ASP A 213 29.34 -20.13 -0.30
N THR A 214 28.60 -19.02 -0.50
CA THR A 214 27.14 -18.99 -0.65
C THR A 214 26.72 -18.73 -2.07
#